data_15c9641be9bb73b0074b178f611d3ce2
#
_entry.id   15c9641be9bb73b0074b178f611d3ce2
#
_cell.length_a   1.000
_cell.length_b   1.000
_cell.length_c   1.000
_cell.angle_alpha   90.00
_cell.angle_beta   90.00
_cell.angle_gamma   90.00
#
_symmetry.space_group_name_H-M   'P 1'
#
loop_
_entity.id
_entity.type
_entity.pdbx_description
1 polymer ?
#
loop_
_entity_poly.entity_id
_entity_poly.type
_entity_poly.pdbx_seq_one_letter_code
_entity_poly.pdbx_strand_id
1 'polypeptide(L)'
;MMIDETYVEFAPDINEISSMSLISSFDNLMILRGVSKFYAAPGLRLGYGATSNSQFLQDLLLMQNPWSLNSLGAYAGEKMLQDQEYIRKTRDLILSERDKMCTEISKINVLTVYPAYANFVLVKIEKEGVTSADVFEFLIKQGLMV
;
A
#
# COMPACT_ATOMS: atom_id res chain seq x y z
N MET A 1 -1.23 1.12 19.86
CA MET A 1 -1.94 1.00 18.55
C MET A 1 -0.90 0.84 17.44
N MET A 2 -1.17 -0.03 16.47
CA MET A 2 -0.30 -0.22 15.29
C MET A 2 -1.11 0.09 14.04
N ILE A 3 -0.57 0.92 13.14
CA ILE A 3 -1.20 1.30 11.88
C ILE A 3 -0.31 0.83 10.74
N ASP A 4 -0.86 0.01 9.86
CA ASP A 4 -0.18 -0.42 8.64
C ASP A 4 -0.45 0.60 7.52
N GLU A 5 0.58 1.33 7.14
CA GLU A 5 0.57 2.31 6.06
C GLU A 5 1.30 1.81 4.80
N THR A 6 1.35 0.51 4.56
CA THR A 6 2.07 -0.09 3.40
C THR A 6 1.56 0.42 2.04
N TYR A 7 0.37 1.01 2.00
CA TYR A 7 -0.23 1.57 0.78
C TYR A 7 -0.33 3.10 0.79
N VAL A 8 0.20 3.78 1.80
CA VAL A 8 0.01 5.24 1.95
C VAL A 8 0.61 6.05 0.79
N GLU A 9 1.69 5.59 0.18
CA GLU A 9 2.34 6.26 -0.95
C GLU A 9 1.42 6.39 -2.19
N PHE A 10 0.40 5.55 -2.31
CA PHE A 10 -0.60 5.61 -3.38
C PHE A 10 -1.73 6.61 -3.12
N ALA A 11 -1.79 7.22 -1.94
CA ALA A 11 -2.82 8.20 -1.60
C ALA A 11 -2.65 9.51 -2.40
N PRO A 12 -3.74 10.19 -2.80
CA PRO A 12 -3.65 11.47 -3.48
C PRO A 12 -2.88 12.53 -2.67
N ASP A 13 -3.17 12.62 -1.38
CA ASP A 13 -2.37 13.38 -0.42
C ASP A 13 -1.96 12.49 0.75
N ILE A 14 -0.65 12.25 0.86
CA ILE A 14 -0.08 11.43 1.93
C ILE A 14 -0.26 12.11 3.29
N ASN A 15 -0.17 13.43 3.35
CA ASN A 15 -0.22 14.17 4.61
C ASN A 15 -1.60 14.17 5.25
N GLU A 16 -2.66 14.05 4.44
CA GLU A 16 -4.04 13.94 4.94
C GLU A 16 -4.35 12.56 5.49
N ILE A 17 -3.69 11.52 4.98
CA ILE A 17 -4.01 10.12 5.31
C ILE A 17 -3.02 9.52 6.31
N SER A 18 -1.74 9.89 6.23
CA SER A 18 -0.70 9.34 7.09
C SER A 18 -0.85 9.81 8.54
N SER A 19 -0.75 8.86 9.44
CA SER A 19 -0.67 9.12 10.89
C SER A 19 0.76 9.45 11.36
N MET A 20 1.72 9.60 10.45
CA MET A 20 3.13 9.85 10.79
C MET A 20 3.31 11.12 11.62
N SER A 21 2.53 12.17 11.36
CA SER A 21 2.56 13.43 12.12
C SER A 21 2.12 13.27 13.59
N LEU A 22 1.40 12.20 13.92
CA LEU A 22 0.87 11.93 15.25
C LEU A 22 1.86 11.18 16.17
N ILE A 23 2.94 10.63 15.62
CA ILE A 23 3.89 9.81 16.38
C ILE A 23 4.46 10.57 17.58
N SER A 24 4.79 11.84 17.43
CA SER A 24 5.34 12.66 18.51
C SER A 24 4.34 12.95 19.65
N SER A 25 3.04 12.81 19.36
CA SER A 25 1.97 13.10 20.33
C SER A 25 1.46 11.86 21.05
N PHE A 26 1.77 10.66 20.54
CA PHE A 26 1.25 9.40 21.08
C PHE A 26 2.37 8.35 21.19
N ASP A 27 2.86 8.11 22.40
CA ASP A 27 3.90 7.12 22.69
C ASP A 27 3.44 5.66 22.51
N ASN A 28 2.14 5.43 22.48
CA ASN A 28 1.52 4.13 22.21
C ASN A 28 1.17 3.90 20.73
N LEU A 29 1.68 4.75 19.81
CA LEU A 29 1.48 4.64 18.38
C LEU A 29 2.74 4.10 17.69
N MET A 30 2.54 3.11 16.81
CA MET A 30 3.54 2.61 15.88
C MET A 30 2.97 2.57 14.47
N ILE A 31 3.72 3.09 13.51
CA ILE A 31 3.35 3.06 12.09
C ILE A 31 4.29 2.10 11.37
N LEU A 32 3.72 1.25 10.52
CA LEU A 32 4.47 0.32 9.68
C LEU A 32 4.39 0.74 8.21
N ARG A 33 5.52 0.68 7.51
CA ARG A 33 5.63 0.89 6.07
C ARG A 33 6.55 -0.14 5.44
N GLY A 34 6.45 -0.32 4.13
CA GLY A 34 7.29 -1.28 3.43
C GLY A 34 7.48 -0.95 1.96
N VAL A 35 8.54 -1.52 1.38
CA VAL A 35 8.91 -1.30 -0.02
C VAL A 35 8.25 -2.29 -0.99
N SER A 36 7.46 -3.22 -0.48
CA SER A 36 6.91 -4.34 -1.26
C SER A 36 5.87 -3.94 -2.30
N LYS A 37 5.14 -2.85 -2.06
CA LYS A 37 4.01 -2.42 -2.90
C LYS A 37 4.41 -1.26 -3.81
N PHE A 38 4.56 -0.07 -3.26
CA PHE A 38 4.86 1.13 -4.04
C PHE A 38 6.16 1.02 -4.83
N TYR A 39 7.20 0.46 -4.23
CA TYR A 39 8.50 0.26 -4.87
C TYR A 39 8.62 -1.06 -5.66
N ALA A 40 7.52 -1.82 -5.79
CA ALA A 40 7.47 -3.08 -6.54
C ALA A 40 8.57 -4.09 -6.16
N ALA A 41 9.01 -4.09 -4.90
CA ALA A 41 10.13 -4.87 -4.41
C ALA A 41 9.75 -5.88 -3.30
N PRO A 42 8.73 -6.75 -3.49
CA PRO A 42 8.29 -7.68 -2.45
C PRO A 42 9.36 -8.71 -2.07
N GLY A 43 10.25 -9.04 -3.00
CA GLY A 43 11.34 -10.01 -2.78
C GLY A 43 12.44 -9.51 -1.86
N LEU A 44 12.59 -8.21 -1.65
CA LEU A 44 13.59 -7.66 -0.73
C LEU A 44 13.25 -7.93 0.74
N ARG A 45 12.00 -8.23 1.07
CA ARG A 45 11.53 -8.47 2.44
C ARG A 45 11.90 -7.32 3.39
N LEU A 46 11.74 -6.09 2.93
CA LEU A 46 12.09 -4.87 3.66
C LEU A 46 10.84 -4.09 4.05
N GLY A 47 10.78 -3.72 5.30
CA GLY A 47 9.83 -2.79 5.88
C GLY A 47 10.48 -2.02 7.02
N TYR A 48 9.81 -1.01 7.51
CA TYR A 48 10.25 -0.22 8.64
C TYR A 48 9.07 0.20 9.50
N GLY A 49 9.35 0.41 10.79
CA GLY A 49 8.38 0.94 11.73
C GLY A 49 8.87 2.26 12.31
N ALA A 50 7.94 3.13 12.68
CA ALA A 50 8.21 4.39 13.32
C ALA A 50 7.35 4.55 14.59
N THR A 51 7.96 4.95 15.70
CA THR A 51 7.29 5.28 16.96
C THR A 51 8.13 6.27 17.74
N SER A 52 7.53 7.06 18.61
CA SER A 52 8.26 7.93 19.56
C SER A 52 8.63 7.22 20.87
N ASN A 53 8.14 6.00 21.10
CA ASN A 53 8.41 5.24 22.31
C ASN A 53 9.79 4.59 22.26
N SER A 54 10.79 5.25 22.85
CA SER A 54 12.18 4.77 22.88
C SER A 54 12.35 3.47 23.65
N GLN A 55 11.58 3.27 24.74
CA GLN A 55 11.65 2.02 25.50
C GLN A 55 11.13 0.86 24.68
N PHE A 56 10.00 1.04 24.01
CA PHE A 56 9.43 0.02 23.11
C PHE A 56 10.39 -0.34 21.96
N LEU A 57 11.07 0.67 21.37
CA LEU A 57 12.09 0.41 20.36
C LEU A 57 13.25 -0.43 20.90
N GLN A 58 13.73 -0.15 22.11
CA GLN A 58 14.79 -0.94 22.74
C GLN A 58 14.35 -2.39 22.97
N ASP A 59 13.13 -2.58 23.48
CA ASP A 59 12.58 -3.92 23.71
C ASP A 59 12.45 -4.71 22.40
N LEU A 60 11.97 -4.07 21.32
CA LEU A 60 11.91 -4.67 19.99
C LEU A 60 13.30 -5.09 19.47
N LEU A 61 14.30 -4.23 19.62
CA LEU A 61 15.67 -4.52 19.17
C LEU A 61 16.26 -5.72 19.92
N LEU A 62 15.98 -5.87 21.22
CA LEU A 62 16.42 -7.01 22.02
C LEU A 62 15.73 -8.33 21.58
N MET A 63 14.51 -8.25 21.10
CA MET A 63 13.73 -9.41 20.64
C MET A 63 13.97 -9.74 19.15
N GLN A 64 14.55 -8.81 18.41
CA GLN A 64 14.75 -8.98 16.97
C GLN A 64 15.81 -10.05 16.68
N ASN A 65 15.51 -10.93 15.71
CA ASN A 65 16.52 -11.84 15.21
C ASN A 65 17.64 -11.03 14.51
N PRO A 66 18.93 -11.19 14.92
CA PRO A 66 20.06 -10.45 14.34
C PRO A 66 20.19 -10.59 12.80
N TRP A 67 19.67 -11.66 12.24
CA TRP A 67 19.74 -11.97 10.80
C TRP A 67 18.47 -11.61 10.03
N SER A 68 17.53 -10.86 10.63
CA SER A 68 16.23 -10.54 10.01
C SER A 68 16.34 -9.58 8.82
N LEU A 69 17.34 -8.70 8.82
CA LEU A 69 17.57 -7.75 7.74
C LEU A 69 18.76 -8.21 6.87
N ASN A 70 18.49 -8.45 5.58
CA ASN A 70 19.56 -8.77 4.64
C ASN A 70 20.23 -7.49 4.10
N SER A 71 21.54 -7.54 3.91
CA SER A 71 22.36 -6.39 3.51
C SER A 71 21.98 -5.80 2.14
N LEU A 72 21.59 -6.65 1.18
CA LEU A 72 21.14 -6.18 -0.14
C LEU A 72 19.81 -5.45 -0.04
N GLY A 73 18.87 -5.95 0.79
CA GLY A 73 17.59 -5.29 1.05
C GLY A 73 17.79 -3.94 1.72
N ALA A 74 18.68 -3.84 2.70
CA ALA A 74 19.00 -2.58 3.37
C ALA A 74 19.58 -1.55 2.38
N TYR A 75 20.58 -1.93 1.60
CA TYR A 75 21.20 -1.05 0.60
C TYR A 75 20.21 -0.61 -0.48
N ALA A 76 19.44 -1.57 -1.04
CA ALA A 76 18.43 -1.26 -2.05
C ALA A 76 17.35 -0.33 -1.50
N GLY A 77 16.86 -0.59 -0.29
CA GLY A 77 15.85 0.25 0.38
C GLY A 77 16.31 1.68 0.57
N GLU A 78 17.56 1.89 0.98
CA GLU A 78 18.13 3.24 1.09
C GLU A 78 18.08 3.99 -0.25
N LYS A 79 18.45 3.34 -1.36
CA LYS A 79 18.41 3.94 -2.69
C LYS A 79 16.98 4.20 -3.16
N MET A 80 16.10 3.25 -2.97
CA MET A 80 14.69 3.34 -3.40
C MET A 80 13.94 4.47 -2.68
N LEU A 81 14.14 4.63 -1.36
CA LEU A 81 13.50 5.69 -0.57
C LEU A 81 14.02 7.09 -0.92
N GLN A 82 15.20 7.20 -1.51
CA GLN A 82 15.80 8.48 -1.95
C GLN A 82 15.49 8.82 -3.42
N ASP A 83 14.97 7.89 -4.21
CA ASP A 83 14.69 8.09 -5.64
C ASP A 83 13.42 8.91 -5.86
N GLN A 84 13.57 10.25 -5.81
CA GLN A 84 12.48 11.20 -5.98
C GLN A 84 11.86 11.15 -7.38
N GLU A 85 12.63 10.78 -8.39
CA GLU A 85 12.14 10.66 -9.76
C GLU A 85 11.20 9.46 -9.89
N TYR A 86 11.60 8.29 -9.36
CA TYR A 86 10.75 7.11 -9.29
C TYR A 86 9.46 7.39 -8.52
N ILE A 87 9.58 7.99 -7.33
CA ILE A 87 8.44 8.31 -6.47
C ILE A 87 7.43 9.16 -7.24
N ARG A 88 7.88 10.27 -7.86
CA ARG A 88 7.00 11.15 -8.61
C ARG A 88 6.34 10.44 -9.80
N LYS A 89 7.14 9.78 -10.66
CA LYS A 89 6.64 9.08 -11.86
C LYS A 89 5.63 7.99 -11.50
N THR A 90 5.92 7.20 -10.48
CA THR A 90 5.03 6.12 -10.04
C THR A 90 3.73 6.67 -9.50
N ARG A 91 3.78 7.73 -8.68
CA ARG A 91 2.56 8.38 -8.18
C ARG A 91 1.71 8.94 -9.32
N ASP A 92 2.30 9.72 -10.22
CA ASP A 92 1.60 10.32 -11.36
C ASP A 92 0.90 9.23 -12.20
N LEU A 93 1.60 8.13 -12.48
CA LEU A 93 1.06 7.01 -13.24
C LEU A 93 -0.11 6.34 -12.51
N ILE A 94 0.10 5.94 -11.26
CA ILE A 94 -0.91 5.17 -10.51
C ILE A 94 -2.15 6.02 -10.25
N LEU A 95 -2.00 7.29 -9.89
CA LEU A 95 -3.14 8.18 -9.67
C LEU A 95 -3.96 8.35 -10.96
N SER A 96 -3.30 8.63 -12.08
CA SER A 96 -3.98 8.81 -13.37
C SER A 96 -4.68 7.54 -13.86
N GLU A 97 -4.03 6.39 -13.76
CA GLU A 97 -4.61 5.12 -14.20
C GLU A 97 -5.75 4.65 -13.29
N ARG A 98 -5.64 4.88 -11.97
CA ARG A 98 -6.72 4.61 -11.03
C ARG A 98 -7.96 5.46 -11.32
N ASP A 99 -7.77 6.76 -11.58
CA ASP A 99 -8.89 7.67 -11.91
C ASP A 99 -9.58 7.27 -13.21
N LYS A 100 -8.80 6.90 -14.24
CA LYS A 100 -9.35 6.35 -15.49
C LYS A 100 -10.14 5.07 -15.22
N MET A 101 -9.57 4.13 -14.47
CA MET A 101 -10.21 2.86 -14.15
C MET A 101 -11.52 3.08 -13.40
N CYS A 102 -11.53 3.92 -12.36
CA CYS A 102 -12.74 4.27 -11.61
C CYS A 102 -13.80 4.90 -12.54
N THR A 103 -13.38 5.81 -13.42
CA THR A 103 -14.28 6.48 -14.36
C THR A 103 -14.89 5.49 -15.36
N GLU A 104 -14.10 4.60 -15.94
CA GLU A 104 -14.59 3.63 -16.92
C GLU A 104 -15.50 2.58 -16.29
N ILE A 105 -15.14 2.05 -15.12
CA ILE A 105 -15.97 1.07 -14.39
C ILE A 105 -17.30 1.70 -13.96
N SER A 106 -17.28 2.97 -13.53
CA SER A 106 -18.51 3.68 -13.12
C SER A 106 -19.56 3.89 -14.24
N LYS A 107 -19.16 3.71 -15.52
CA LYS A 107 -20.10 3.72 -16.66
C LYS A 107 -20.93 2.43 -16.77
N ILE A 108 -20.56 1.39 -16.03
CA ILE A 108 -21.24 0.10 -16.05
C ILE A 108 -22.32 0.10 -14.97
N ASN A 109 -23.59 0.23 -15.35
CA ASN A 109 -24.73 0.47 -14.45
C ASN A 109 -24.91 -0.58 -13.34
N VAL A 110 -24.38 -1.78 -13.50
CA VAL A 110 -24.50 -2.87 -12.51
C VAL A 110 -23.28 -2.96 -11.59
N LEU A 111 -22.40 -1.96 -11.62
CA LEU A 111 -21.20 -1.89 -10.77
C LEU A 111 -21.20 -0.60 -9.97
N THR A 112 -20.85 -0.73 -8.69
CA THR A 112 -20.59 0.41 -7.79
C THR A 112 -19.11 0.43 -7.42
N VAL A 113 -18.43 1.51 -7.79
CA VAL A 113 -17.01 1.72 -7.46
C VAL A 113 -16.90 2.39 -6.09
N TYR A 114 -16.13 1.80 -5.19
CA TYR A 114 -15.81 2.43 -3.90
C TYR A 114 -14.64 3.40 -4.03
N PRO A 115 -14.52 4.41 -3.13
CA PRO A 115 -13.36 5.29 -3.08
C PRO A 115 -12.06 4.48 -2.99
N ALA A 116 -11.09 4.78 -3.86
CA ALA A 116 -9.86 4.03 -4.00
C ALA A 116 -8.64 4.90 -3.62
N TYR A 117 -7.81 4.39 -2.70
CA TYR A 117 -6.61 5.07 -2.18
C TYR A 117 -5.32 4.26 -2.38
N ALA A 118 -5.43 3.05 -2.93
CA ALA A 118 -4.32 2.14 -3.22
C ALA A 118 -4.09 1.99 -4.73
N ASN A 119 -3.30 1.01 -5.12
CA ASN A 119 -3.09 0.62 -6.51
C ASN A 119 -4.09 -0.46 -6.99
N PHE A 120 -5.24 -0.51 -6.36
CA PHE A 120 -6.38 -1.37 -6.73
C PHE A 120 -7.69 -0.61 -6.50
N VAL A 121 -8.76 -1.09 -7.12
CA VAL A 121 -10.10 -0.54 -7.02
C VAL A 121 -11.03 -1.62 -6.51
N LEU A 122 -11.82 -1.30 -5.47
CA LEU A 122 -12.87 -2.18 -4.98
C LEU A 122 -14.18 -1.85 -5.70
N VAL A 123 -14.84 -2.89 -6.22
CA VAL A 123 -16.08 -2.75 -6.98
C VAL A 123 -17.13 -3.71 -6.43
N LYS A 124 -18.34 -3.20 -6.18
CA LYS A 124 -19.50 -4.01 -5.82
C LYS A 124 -20.29 -4.35 -7.07
N ILE A 125 -20.70 -5.61 -7.19
CA ILE A 125 -21.59 -6.09 -8.24
C ILE A 125 -23.02 -5.97 -7.74
N GLU A 126 -23.84 -5.15 -8.43
CA GLU A 126 -25.26 -4.92 -8.08
C GLU A 126 -26.22 -5.82 -8.90
N LYS A 127 -25.68 -6.63 -9.81
CA LYS A 127 -26.48 -7.51 -10.66
C LYS A 127 -26.95 -8.73 -9.86
N GLU A 128 -28.26 -8.90 -9.72
CA GLU A 128 -28.84 -10.04 -9.04
C GLU A 128 -28.43 -11.37 -9.70
N GLY A 129 -28.14 -12.38 -8.88
CA GLY A 129 -27.72 -13.71 -9.33
C GLY A 129 -26.31 -13.80 -9.89
N VAL A 130 -25.51 -12.71 -9.82
CA VAL A 130 -24.09 -12.71 -10.24
C VAL A 130 -23.19 -12.48 -9.02
N THR A 131 -22.28 -13.39 -8.78
CA THR A 131 -21.31 -13.32 -7.69
C THR A 131 -19.94 -12.80 -8.17
N SER A 132 -19.07 -12.42 -7.23
CA SER A 132 -17.66 -12.11 -7.55
C SER A 132 -16.92 -13.31 -8.13
N ALA A 133 -17.27 -14.55 -7.70
CA ALA A 133 -16.70 -15.77 -8.25
C ALA A 133 -17.07 -15.95 -9.74
N ASP A 134 -18.32 -15.68 -10.12
CA ASP A 134 -18.75 -15.77 -11.52
C ASP A 134 -17.99 -14.78 -12.41
N VAL A 135 -17.79 -13.55 -11.91
CA VAL A 135 -17.02 -12.53 -12.63
C VAL A 135 -15.56 -12.93 -12.74
N PHE A 136 -14.95 -13.43 -11.66
CA PHE A 136 -13.58 -13.93 -11.66
C PHE A 136 -13.39 -15.05 -12.69
N GLU A 137 -14.29 -16.07 -12.67
CA GLU A 137 -14.23 -17.19 -13.62
C GLU A 137 -14.39 -16.75 -15.06
N PHE A 138 -15.25 -15.77 -15.31
CA PHE A 138 -15.41 -15.21 -16.66
C PHE A 138 -14.14 -14.48 -17.10
N LEU A 139 -13.60 -13.59 -16.27
CA LEU A 139 -12.46 -12.74 -16.60
C LEU A 139 -11.17 -13.56 -16.78
N ILE A 140 -10.94 -14.58 -15.92
CA ILE A 140 -9.74 -15.41 -16.02
C ILE A 140 -9.71 -16.23 -17.33
N LYS A 141 -10.88 -16.65 -17.83
CA LYS A 141 -11.00 -17.30 -19.15
C LYS A 141 -10.70 -16.36 -20.32
N GLN A 142 -10.78 -15.03 -20.08
CA GLN A 142 -10.38 -13.99 -21.04
C GLN A 142 -8.91 -13.54 -20.84
N GLY A 143 -8.17 -14.18 -19.93
CA GLY A 143 -6.78 -13.84 -19.61
C GLY A 143 -6.62 -12.69 -18.62
N LEU A 144 -7.70 -12.26 -17.95
CA LEU A 144 -7.70 -11.21 -16.94
C LEU A 144 -7.88 -11.83 -15.54
N MET A 145 -6.88 -11.68 -14.69
CA MET A 145 -6.95 -12.08 -13.28
C MET A 145 -7.27 -10.85 -12.43
N VAL A 146 -8.39 -10.88 -11.69
CA VAL A 146 -8.87 -9.80 -10.81
C VAL A 146 -9.03 -10.28 -9.38
#